data_8adf90dc3d19a5e5cf7c029065a02a03
#
_entry.id   8adf90dc3d19a5e5cf7c029065a02a03
#
_cell.length_a   1.000
_cell.length_b   1.000
_cell.length_c   1.000
_cell.angle_alpha   90.00
_cell.angle_beta   90.00
_cell.angle_gamma   90.00
#
_symmetry.space_group_name_H-M   'P 1'
#
loop_
_entity.id
_entity.type
_entity.pdbx_description
1 polymer ?
#
loop_
_entity_poly.entity_id
_entity_poly.type
_entity_poly.pdbx_seq_one_letter_code
_entity_poly.pdbx_strand_id
1 'polypeptide(L)'
;MGASEKRKDYISWDEYFMGIAMLSGMRSKDPNTQVGACIVDPEHKILSMGYNGFPLGCSDDEFTWAREGEDNKYFYSTHSELNAILNYRGGSLEGATIYVTLFPCNECAKAIIQSGIREVVYDCDKYENTPSVIASKRMLDAAGVRLSLIHISEPTRLGM
;
A
#
# COMPACT_ATOMS: atom_id res chain seq x y z
N MET A 1 -40.08 14.04 -2.10
CA MET A 1 -39.27 15.02 -1.41
C MET A 1 -37.99 14.40 -0.91
N GLY A 2 -36.86 15.07 -1.11
CA GLY A 2 -35.59 14.58 -0.63
C GLY A 2 -35.37 14.89 0.85
N ALA A 3 -34.37 14.26 1.42
CA ALA A 3 -33.94 14.57 2.77
C ALA A 3 -33.29 15.95 2.80
N SER A 4 -33.41 16.63 3.95
CA SER A 4 -32.86 17.95 4.14
C SER A 4 -31.61 17.99 5.02
N GLU A 5 -31.18 16.83 5.51
CA GLU A 5 -30.00 16.71 6.35
C GLU A 5 -28.91 15.94 5.61
N LYS A 6 -27.65 16.07 6.08
CA LYS A 6 -26.54 15.35 5.45
C LYS A 6 -26.73 13.83 5.57
N ARG A 7 -26.20 13.09 4.63
CA ARG A 7 -26.14 11.63 4.73
C ARG A 7 -25.32 11.26 5.97
N LYS A 8 -25.64 10.11 6.56
CA LYS A 8 -24.90 9.59 7.71
C LYS A 8 -24.14 8.29 7.37
N ASP A 9 -24.42 7.74 6.19
CA ASP A 9 -23.88 6.46 5.73
C ASP A 9 -22.70 6.60 4.79
N TYR A 10 -22.07 7.80 4.76
CA TYR A 10 -20.86 7.99 3.95
C TYR A 10 -19.68 7.27 4.60
N ILE A 11 -18.73 6.84 3.78
CA ILE A 11 -17.55 6.12 4.27
C ILE A 11 -16.59 7.05 4.99
N SER A 12 -15.80 6.49 5.91
CA SER A 12 -14.77 7.22 6.63
C SER A 12 -13.57 7.52 5.72
N TRP A 13 -12.71 8.41 6.16
CA TRP A 13 -11.45 8.69 5.47
C TRP A 13 -10.61 7.41 5.34
N ASP A 14 -10.54 6.59 6.39
CA ASP A 14 -9.77 5.35 6.35
C ASP A 14 -10.34 4.36 5.34
N GLU A 15 -11.66 4.22 5.30
CA GLU A 15 -12.31 3.37 4.30
C GLU A 15 -12.07 3.88 2.89
N TYR A 16 -12.12 5.19 2.71
CA TYR A 16 -11.89 5.81 1.41
C TYR A 16 -10.47 5.55 0.92
N PHE A 17 -9.48 5.85 1.74
CA PHE A 17 -8.08 5.69 1.34
C PHE A 17 -7.66 4.23 1.21
N MET A 18 -8.17 3.36 2.09
CA MET A 18 -7.92 1.93 1.93
C MET A 18 -8.62 1.40 0.66
N GLY A 19 -9.80 1.92 0.35
CA GLY A 19 -10.50 1.60 -0.89
C GLY A 19 -9.68 1.99 -2.12
N ILE A 20 -9.04 3.16 -2.09
CA ILE A 20 -8.14 3.59 -3.17
C ILE A 20 -6.93 2.64 -3.28
N ALA A 21 -6.35 2.24 -2.15
CA ALA A 21 -5.24 1.28 -2.15
C ALA A 21 -5.69 -0.06 -2.76
N MET A 22 -6.86 -0.55 -2.39
CA MET A 22 -7.43 -1.79 -2.94
C MET A 22 -7.65 -1.67 -4.45
N LEU A 23 -8.23 -0.56 -4.88
CA LEU A 23 -8.47 -0.32 -6.30
C LEU A 23 -7.15 -0.29 -7.08
N SER A 24 -6.13 0.36 -6.52
CA SER A 24 -4.80 0.39 -7.14
C SER A 24 -4.22 -1.02 -7.29
N GLY A 25 -4.37 -1.86 -6.25
CA GLY A 25 -3.91 -3.24 -6.29
C GLY A 25 -4.56 -4.08 -7.39
N MET A 26 -5.78 -3.71 -7.79
CA MET A 26 -6.48 -4.39 -8.88
C MET A 26 -5.80 -4.19 -10.24
N ARG A 27 -4.90 -3.20 -10.33
CA ARG A 27 -4.06 -3.01 -11.52
C ARG A 27 -2.88 -3.95 -11.56
N SER A 28 -2.49 -4.65 -10.50
CA SER A 28 -1.35 -5.56 -10.50
C SER A 28 -1.61 -6.78 -11.39
N LYS A 29 -0.62 -7.12 -12.19
CA LYS A 29 -0.68 -8.28 -13.09
C LYS A 29 -0.07 -9.53 -12.47
N ASP A 30 0.39 -9.43 -11.22
CA ASP A 30 0.94 -10.57 -10.51
C ASP A 30 -0.15 -11.63 -10.32
N PRO A 31 0.05 -12.85 -10.82
CA PRO A 31 -0.99 -13.88 -10.73
C PRO A 31 -1.23 -14.42 -9.31
N ASN A 32 -0.32 -14.14 -8.38
CA ASN A 32 -0.39 -14.71 -7.03
C ASN A 32 -0.79 -13.69 -5.96
N THR A 33 -0.22 -12.50 -6.00
CA THR A 33 -0.43 -11.50 -4.94
C THR A 33 -0.55 -10.11 -5.56
N GLN A 34 -1.69 -9.46 -5.34
CA GLN A 34 -1.94 -8.10 -5.80
C GLN A 34 -2.00 -7.19 -4.58
N VAL A 35 -1.11 -6.21 -4.53
CA VAL A 35 -1.01 -5.28 -3.40
C VAL A 35 -1.14 -3.85 -3.92
N GLY A 36 -1.85 -3.03 -3.18
CA GLY A 36 -2.00 -1.61 -3.51
C GLY A 36 -1.64 -0.72 -2.34
N ALA A 37 -1.23 0.50 -2.64
CA ALA A 37 -0.88 1.50 -1.64
C ALA A 37 -1.39 2.87 -2.05
N CYS A 38 -1.74 3.68 -1.04
CA CYS A 38 -2.18 5.06 -1.22
C CYS A 38 -1.52 5.92 -0.16
N ILE A 39 -0.85 6.99 -0.57
CA ILE A 39 -0.18 7.92 0.35
C ILE A 39 -1.00 9.20 0.42
N VAL A 40 -1.29 9.65 1.63
CA VAL A 40 -2.07 10.88 1.87
C VAL A 40 -1.32 11.80 2.83
N ASP A 41 -1.58 13.10 2.69
CA ASP A 41 -0.99 14.09 3.60
C ASP A 41 -1.86 14.24 4.86
N PRO A 42 -1.40 15.01 5.88
CA PRO A 42 -2.19 15.22 7.10
C PRO A 42 -3.52 15.93 6.87
N GLU A 43 -3.71 16.55 5.71
CA GLU A 43 -4.94 17.25 5.37
C GLU A 43 -5.88 16.41 4.52
N HIS A 44 -5.66 15.09 4.47
CA HIS A 44 -6.47 14.12 3.72
C HIS A 44 -6.42 14.30 2.21
N LYS A 45 -5.30 14.82 1.69
CA LYS A 45 -5.12 14.89 0.23
C LYS A 45 -4.29 13.72 -0.24
N ILE A 46 -4.75 13.08 -1.31
CA ILE A 46 -4.05 11.95 -1.89
C ILE A 46 -2.83 12.48 -2.64
N LEU A 47 -1.66 12.00 -2.25
CA LEU A 47 -0.39 12.39 -2.86
C LEU A 47 0.07 11.43 -3.94
N SER A 48 -0.12 10.13 -3.73
CA SER A 48 0.39 9.12 -4.64
C SER A 48 -0.30 7.79 -4.41
N MET A 49 -0.21 6.92 -5.41
CA MET A 49 -0.71 5.55 -5.36
C MET A 49 0.30 4.63 -6.02
N GLY A 50 0.27 3.36 -5.65
CA GLY A 50 1.12 2.36 -6.25
C GLY A 50 0.52 0.97 -6.16
N TYR A 51 1.00 0.09 -7.02
CA TYR A 51 0.69 -1.34 -6.98
C TYR A 51 1.94 -2.10 -7.39
N ASN A 52 2.02 -3.38 -7.02
CA ASN A 52 3.23 -4.16 -7.31
C ASN A 52 3.33 -4.52 -8.80
N GLY A 53 4.53 -4.38 -9.34
CA GLY A 53 4.79 -4.64 -10.75
C GLY A 53 6.24 -4.43 -11.10
N PHE A 54 6.56 -4.65 -12.36
CA PHE A 54 7.92 -4.49 -12.85
C PHE A 54 8.25 -3.02 -13.11
N PRO A 55 9.54 -2.67 -13.13
CA PRO A 55 9.97 -1.30 -13.42
C PRO A 55 9.57 -0.86 -14.83
N LEU A 56 9.53 0.46 -15.02
CA LEU A 56 9.26 1.04 -16.34
C LEU A 56 10.21 0.48 -17.36
N GLY A 57 9.69 0.06 -18.50
CA GLY A 57 10.51 -0.50 -19.58
C GLY A 57 10.73 -2.01 -19.47
N CYS A 58 10.32 -2.63 -18.39
CA CYS A 58 10.41 -4.08 -18.21
C CYS A 58 9.03 -4.67 -18.51
N SER A 59 8.91 -5.35 -19.65
CA SER A 59 7.62 -5.85 -20.14
C SER A 59 7.02 -6.91 -19.22
N ASP A 60 5.74 -6.76 -18.91
CA ASP A 60 4.98 -7.75 -18.14
C ASP A 60 4.87 -9.10 -18.88
N ASP A 61 5.08 -9.10 -20.17
CA ASP A 61 5.00 -10.30 -21.01
C ASP A 61 6.35 -11.00 -21.18
N GLU A 62 7.44 -10.31 -20.90
CA GLU A 62 8.79 -10.85 -21.09
C GLU A 62 9.47 -11.24 -19.78
N PHE A 63 9.22 -10.51 -18.70
CA PHE A 63 9.79 -10.82 -17.40
C PHE A 63 8.95 -11.87 -16.69
N THR A 64 9.61 -12.72 -15.91
CA THR A 64 8.94 -13.86 -15.29
C THR A 64 8.11 -13.48 -14.08
N TRP A 65 6.92 -14.08 -13.95
CA TRP A 65 6.09 -14.01 -12.75
C TRP A 65 6.28 -15.23 -11.85
N ALA A 66 7.23 -16.09 -12.17
CA ALA A 66 7.50 -17.30 -11.39
C ALA A 66 7.95 -16.97 -9.97
N ARG A 67 7.51 -17.79 -9.02
CA ARG A 67 7.87 -17.63 -7.60
C ARG A 67 9.12 -18.38 -7.23
N GLU A 68 9.53 -19.32 -8.07
CA GLU A 68 10.64 -20.24 -7.81
C GLU A 68 11.58 -20.30 -9.01
N GLY A 69 12.75 -20.89 -8.78
CA GLY A 69 13.77 -21.04 -9.81
C GLY A 69 14.84 -19.97 -9.73
N GLU A 70 15.86 -20.12 -10.57
CA GLU A 70 16.98 -19.18 -10.60
C GLU A 70 16.56 -17.79 -11.10
N ASP A 71 15.56 -17.76 -12.00
CA ASP A 71 14.97 -16.54 -12.50
C ASP A 71 13.53 -16.49 -12.00
N ASN A 72 13.25 -15.57 -11.10
CA ASN A 72 11.93 -15.43 -10.47
C ASN A 72 11.55 -13.97 -10.29
N LYS A 73 10.26 -13.71 -10.06
CA LYS A 73 9.71 -12.36 -9.98
C LYS A 73 10.32 -11.49 -8.87
N TYR A 74 10.84 -12.11 -7.82
CA TYR A 74 11.34 -11.35 -6.67
C TYR A 74 12.57 -10.52 -6.98
N PHE A 75 13.27 -10.82 -8.05
CA PHE A 75 14.39 -10.00 -8.50
C PHE A 75 13.92 -8.73 -9.22
N TYR A 76 12.72 -8.71 -9.75
CA TYR A 76 12.28 -7.66 -10.66
C TYR A 76 11.07 -6.87 -10.16
N SER A 77 10.23 -7.47 -9.36
CA SER A 77 8.98 -6.83 -8.90
C SER A 77 9.26 -5.71 -7.92
N THR A 78 8.74 -4.53 -8.22
CA THR A 78 8.73 -3.41 -7.28
C THR A 78 7.45 -3.47 -6.48
N HIS A 79 7.55 -3.43 -5.15
CA HIS A 79 6.38 -3.51 -4.29
C HIS A 79 5.54 -2.25 -4.37
N SER A 80 4.26 -2.36 -4.02
CA SER A 80 3.30 -1.27 -4.11
C SER A 80 3.72 -0.03 -3.32
N GLU A 81 4.27 -0.23 -2.13
CA GLU A 81 4.69 0.88 -1.25
C GLU A 81 5.84 1.65 -1.89
N LEU A 82 6.83 0.93 -2.39
CA LEU A 82 7.97 1.57 -3.04
C LEU A 82 7.51 2.30 -4.31
N ASN A 83 6.62 1.69 -5.09
CA ASN A 83 6.05 2.35 -6.27
C ASN A 83 5.31 3.64 -5.89
N ALA A 84 4.51 3.61 -4.83
CA ALA A 84 3.81 4.80 -4.37
C ALA A 84 4.78 5.91 -3.96
N ILE A 85 5.84 5.56 -3.24
CA ILE A 85 6.87 6.51 -2.82
C ILE A 85 7.59 7.11 -4.04
N LEU A 86 8.02 6.27 -4.97
CA LEU A 86 8.77 6.71 -6.15
C LEU A 86 7.89 7.45 -7.16
N ASN A 87 6.61 7.16 -7.21
CA ASN A 87 5.68 7.85 -8.09
C ASN A 87 5.40 9.28 -7.64
N TYR A 88 5.62 9.60 -6.37
CA TYR A 88 5.40 10.95 -5.88
C TYR A 88 6.58 11.85 -6.23
N ARG A 89 6.30 12.90 -6.97
CA ARG A 89 7.33 13.86 -7.41
C ARG A 89 6.99 15.29 -6.99
N GLY A 90 6.10 15.44 -6.03
CA GLY A 90 5.59 16.73 -5.61
C GLY A 90 6.30 17.36 -4.41
N GLY A 91 7.39 16.78 -3.95
CA GLY A 91 8.12 17.28 -2.79
C GLY A 91 8.27 16.27 -1.67
N SER A 92 8.06 16.69 -0.42
CA SER A 92 8.29 15.83 0.74
C SER A 92 7.07 14.97 1.08
N LEU A 93 7.33 13.74 1.51
CA LEU A 93 6.32 12.85 2.09
C LEU A 93 6.34 12.90 3.61
N GLU A 94 7.12 13.81 4.20
CA GLU A 94 7.22 13.90 5.65
C GLU A 94 5.87 14.15 6.31
N GLY A 95 5.58 13.35 7.34
CA GLY A 95 4.32 13.44 8.05
C GLY A 95 3.14 12.73 7.39
N ALA A 96 3.34 12.16 6.22
CA ALA A 96 2.27 11.49 5.46
C ALA A 96 1.86 10.16 6.11
N THR A 97 0.71 9.65 5.67
CA THR A 97 0.20 8.32 6.01
C THR A 97 0.17 7.46 4.75
N ILE A 98 0.62 6.22 4.86
CA ILE A 98 0.49 5.26 3.77
C ILE A 98 -0.55 4.20 4.13
N TYR A 99 -1.51 4.03 3.24
CA TYR A 99 -2.51 2.96 3.32
C TYR A 99 -2.03 1.84 2.40
N VAL A 100 -1.96 0.63 2.91
CA VAL A 100 -1.48 -0.52 2.13
C VAL A 100 -2.33 -1.74 2.41
N THR A 101 -2.62 -2.52 1.39
CA THR A 101 -3.51 -3.67 1.54
C THR A 101 -2.85 -4.84 2.26
N LEU A 102 -1.51 -4.91 2.24
CA LEU A 102 -0.73 -5.95 2.91
C LEU A 102 0.40 -5.29 3.70
N PHE A 103 0.63 -5.73 4.94
CA PHE A 103 1.66 -5.14 5.80
C PHE A 103 3.02 -5.12 5.09
N PRO A 104 3.78 -4.01 5.16
CA PRO A 104 5.03 -3.84 4.42
C PRO A 104 6.12 -4.83 4.84
N CYS A 105 6.87 -5.30 3.86
CA CYS A 105 8.07 -6.10 4.13
C CYS A 105 9.18 -5.21 4.72
N ASN A 106 10.28 -5.83 5.16
CA ASN A 106 11.39 -5.09 5.75
C ASN A 106 12.03 -4.09 4.79
N GLU A 107 12.09 -4.38 3.50
CA GLU A 107 12.66 -3.45 2.53
C GLU A 107 11.76 -2.23 2.35
N CYS A 108 10.46 -2.43 2.24
CA CYS A 108 9.52 -1.32 2.12
C CYS A 108 9.45 -0.49 3.40
N ALA A 109 9.59 -1.12 4.56
CA ALA A 109 9.63 -0.40 5.83
C ALA A 109 10.78 0.62 5.86
N LYS A 110 11.94 0.25 5.34
CA LYS A 110 13.08 1.16 5.25
C LYS A 110 12.75 2.38 4.37
N ALA A 111 12.15 2.14 3.23
CA ALA A 111 11.76 3.23 2.32
C ALA A 111 10.70 4.14 2.95
N ILE A 112 9.73 3.57 3.66
CA ILE A 112 8.69 4.31 4.36
C ILE A 112 9.32 5.23 5.40
N ILE A 113 10.22 4.70 6.23
CA ILE A 113 10.90 5.47 7.27
C ILE A 113 11.72 6.60 6.66
N GLN A 114 12.53 6.28 5.66
CA GLN A 114 13.44 7.26 5.05
C GLN A 114 12.72 8.35 4.30
N SER A 115 11.49 8.09 3.81
CA SER A 115 10.69 9.11 3.15
C SER A 115 9.98 10.06 4.13
N GLY A 116 10.01 9.75 5.42
CA GLY A 116 9.38 10.58 6.44
C GLY A 116 7.91 10.29 6.69
N ILE A 117 7.37 9.22 6.13
CA ILE A 117 6.00 8.78 6.40
C ILE A 117 5.88 8.43 7.88
N ARG A 118 4.79 8.86 8.52
CA ARG A 118 4.61 8.76 9.97
C ARG A 118 3.60 7.71 10.41
N GLU A 119 2.82 7.20 9.48
CA GLU A 119 1.79 6.22 9.83
C GLU A 119 1.61 5.23 8.70
N VAL A 120 1.48 3.95 9.07
CA VAL A 120 1.13 2.86 8.15
C VAL A 120 -0.22 2.32 8.59
N VAL A 121 -1.21 2.42 7.71
CA VAL A 121 -2.53 1.82 7.91
C VAL A 121 -2.61 0.62 6.97
N TYR A 122 -2.85 -0.56 7.51
CA TYR A 122 -2.82 -1.79 6.73
C TYR A 122 -4.10 -2.61 6.91
N ASP A 123 -4.47 -3.37 5.87
CA ASP A 123 -5.68 -4.17 5.88
C ASP A 123 -5.41 -5.63 6.26
N CYS A 124 -4.26 -6.16 5.90
CA CYS A 124 -3.93 -7.57 6.10
C CYS A 124 -2.50 -7.72 6.63
N ASP A 125 -2.30 -8.64 7.57
CA ASP A 125 -1.00 -8.93 8.17
C ASP A 125 -0.76 -10.44 8.21
N LYS A 126 -1.12 -11.13 7.14
CA LYS A 126 -1.04 -12.60 7.08
C LYS A 126 0.37 -13.16 7.21
N TYR A 127 1.40 -12.35 7.02
CA TYR A 127 2.79 -12.75 7.13
C TYR A 127 3.45 -12.29 8.44
N GLU A 128 2.65 -11.97 9.45
CA GLU A 128 3.13 -11.39 10.71
C GLU A 128 4.21 -12.18 11.43
N ASN A 129 4.26 -13.49 11.23
CA ASN A 129 5.23 -14.36 11.88
C ASN A 129 6.51 -14.59 11.08
N THR A 130 6.63 -13.96 9.91
CA THR A 130 7.83 -14.10 9.09
C THR A 130 8.94 -13.19 9.60
N PRO A 131 10.22 -13.57 9.43
CA PRO A 131 11.34 -12.72 9.82
C PRO A 131 11.28 -11.32 9.19
N SER A 132 10.83 -11.23 7.94
CA SER A 132 10.70 -9.95 7.23
C SER A 132 9.75 -9.01 7.94
N VAL A 133 8.55 -9.46 8.28
CA VAL A 133 7.53 -8.61 8.92
C VAL A 133 7.91 -8.29 10.36
N ILE A 134 8.52 -9.24 11.07
CA ILE A 134 9.02 -8.99 12.42
C ILE A 134 10.05 -7.85 12.40
N ALA A 135 11.00 -7.92 11.47
CA ALA A 135 12.02 -6.88 11.29
C ALA A 135 11.38 -5.55 10.88
N SER A 136 10.40 -5.59 9.98
CA SER A 136 9.66 -4.42 9.54
C SER A 136 9.03 -3.69 10.73
N LYS A 137 8.29 -4.42 11.55
CA LYS A 137 7.63 -3.84 12.73
C LYS A 137 8.63 -3.26 13.72
N ARG A 138 9.72 -3.97 13.93
CA ARG A 138 10.78 -3.50 14.85
C ARG A 138 11.36 -2.16 14.37
N MET A 139 11.63 -2.03 13.09
CA MET A 139 12.16 -0.79 12.52
C MET A 139 11.13 0.35 12.58
N LEU A 140 9.89 0.06 12.20
CA LEU A 140 8.84 1.06 12.21
C LEU A 140 8.56 1.56 13.63
N ASP A 141 8.51 0.67 14.61
CA ASP A 141 8.34 1.05 16.01
C ASP A 141 9.52 1.90 16.51
N ALA A 142 10.74 1.48 16.22
CA ALA A 142 11.94 2.22 16.64
C ALA A 142 11.98 3.63 16.04
N ALA A 143 11.49 3.78 14.82
CA ALA A 143 11.45 5.06 14.12
C ALA A 143 10.24 5.93 14.51
N GLY A 144 9.35 5.43 15.35
CA GLY A 144 8.17 6.18 15.80
C GLY A 144 7.05 6.24 14.78
N VAL A 145 7.02 5.31 13.82
CA VAL A 145 5.95 5.23 12.82
C VAL A 145 4.75 4.50 13.45
N ARG A 146 3.57 5.13 13.41
CA ARG A 146 2.35 4.53 13.95
C ARG A 146 1.83 3.44 13.03
N LEU A 147 1.33 2.35 13.62
CA LEU A 147 0.77 1.22 12.88
C LEU A 147 -0.70 1.06 13.26
N SER A 148 -1.58 0.95 12.26
CA SER A 148 -3.02 0.79 12.47
C SER A 148 -3.57 -0.27 11.55
N LEU A 149 -4.30 -1.23 12.11
CA LEU A 149 -5.01 -2.24 11.34
C LEU A 149 -6.42 -1.74 11.02
N ILE A 150 -6.75 -1.65 9.75
CA ILE A 150 -8.08 -1.31 9.28
C ILE A 150 -8.52 -2.39 8.32
N HIS A 151 -9.43 -3.24 8.76
CA HIS A 151 -9.95 -4.29 7.89
C HIS A 151 -11.23 -3.82 7.21
N ILE A 152 -11.20 -3.78 5.89
CA ILE A 152 -12.38 -3.49 5.09
C ILE A 152 -12.77 -4.78 4.38
N SER A 153 -14.02 -5.22 4.53
CA SER A 153 -14.43 -6.41 3.82
C SER A 153 -14.69 -6.07 2.37
N GLU A 154 -14.41 -6.87 1.62
CA GLU A 154 -14.35 -7.05 0.21
C GLU A 154 -15.21 -6.23 -0.73
N PRO A 155 -15.02 -6.38 -1.99
CA PRO A 155 -15.50 -5.53 -3.08
C PRO A 155 -16.90 -4.99 -2.97
N THR A 156 -17.77 -5.73 -2.34
CA THR A 156 -19.12 -5.23 -2.10
C THR A 156 -19.11 -3.88 -1.41
N ARG A 157 -18.07 -3.60 -0.64
CA ARG A 157 -17.98 -2.35 0.07
C ARG A 157 -17.52 -1.22 -0.78
N LEU A 158 -16.82 -1.54 -1.83
CA LEU A 158 -16.45 -0.54 -2.80
C LEU A 158 -17.59 -0.25 -3.77
N GLY A 159 -18.74 -0.90 -3.57
CA GLY A 159 -19.90 -0.69 -4.42
C GLY A 159 -19.73 -1.28 -5.81
N MET A 160 -18.86 -2.22 -5.95
CA MET A 160 -18.55 -2.80 -7.26
C MET A 160 -19.13 -4.17 -7.43
#